data_0d340d8ad0696e511dac751bde627381
#
_entry.id   0d340d8ad0696e511dac751bde627381
#
_cell.length_a   1.000
_cell.length_b   1.000
_cell.length_c   1.000
_cell.angle_alpha   90.00
_cell.angle_beta   90.00
_cell.angle_gamma   90.00
#
_symmetry.space_group_name_H-M   'P 1'
#
loop_
_entity.id
_entity.type
_entity.pdbx_description
1 polymer ?
#
loop_
_entity_poly.entity_id
_entity_poly.type
_entity_poly.pdbx_seq_one_letter_code
_entity_poly.pdbx_strand_id
1 'polypeptide(L)'
;MNKQKWLAGLTAVLCSAGVLSCFPAISGTVSAAELVSNDFEVNYGGWYGSADAVALTAEDGIGHNTSRGMSVTGRTSTSDGASAEKGFYLSGGETYTYSVWVYSETAERFHLSLSCADLDTAQETETELTAKQTRAGKWTKLSASYRAPENSGEFRLTITTDSTNDFVFDDVTVTGKSDSSEVSAAAAEKGLKDEFADYFRVGNILNGSTVKNSTITASVLKDYNSIECENETKPDATLVQSQCSETNIGVSLNNAASIMDFCVNNNIAMRGHTLVWHSQTPLWFFKENFNASGNWVSSAVMDQRMESYIKNMFAAIKTQYPDLNLYAYDVANECISDDSNRTANNGGTREPGENISGQSPWVQVYGSNAFVEKAFTYARKYAPESCALYYNDYNEYWDHKRDAIYSMCKSLYEKGLLDGIGMQSHINADYDGFSGVSAYTTAMKKFLSIGCDLQITELDITMENGKYTLQQQADKYKAIFQAAMDWNKNPSSDGRVTAVCIWGPNDANTWIKTENTPLRTIPIISRSWHIPH
;
A
#
# COMPACT_ATOMS: atom_id res chain seq x y z
N MET A 1 59.42 -7.51 19.25
CA MET A 1 59.81 -7.94 20.62
C MET A 1 58.54 -8.38 21.32
N ASN A 2 58.45 -9.63 21.47
CA ASN A 2 58.15 -10.48 22.65
C ASN A 2 56.74 -10.40 23.22
N LYS A 3 55.97 -11.45 22.99
CA LYS A 3 55.83 -12.78 23.72
C LYS A 3 54.82 -12.64 24.85
N GLN A 4 53.92 -13.47 25.17
CA GLN A 4 53.57 -14.88 24.97
C GLN A 4 52.42 -15.17 25.93
N LYS A 5 51.43 -15.94 25.46
CA LYS A 5 50.84 -17.17 26.00
C LYS A 5 50.60 -17.29 27.52
N TRP A 6 49.45 -17.82 27.90
CA TRP A 6 49.30 -19.11 28.59
C TRP A 6 47.88 -19.70 28.40
N LEU A 7 47.85 -20.97 28.05
CA LEU A 7 46.76 -21.95 28.08
C LEU A 7 46.81 -22.74 29.38
N ALA A 8 45.67 -23.22 29.85
CA ALA A 8 45.41 -24.51 30.53
C ALA A 8 43.94 -24.48 31.00
N GLY A 9 43.04 -25.37 30.71
CA GLY A 9 43.05 -26.82 30.59
C GLY A 9 42.71 -27.51 31.90
N LEU A 10 41.48 -28.08 32.05
CA LEU A 10 41.27 -29.34 32.81
C LEU A 10 39.78 -29.79 32.63
N THR A 11 39.63 -30.82 32.11
CA THR A 11 39.07 -32.18 32.03
C THR A 11 38.06 -32.57 33.12
N ALA A 12 37.03 -33.26 32.65
CA ALA A 12 35.87 -33.87 33.22
C ALA A 12 36.06 -34.77 34.44
N VAL A 13 34.99 -34.91 35.23
CA VAL A 13 34.61 -36.16 35.91
C VAL A 13 33.08 -36.27 35.93
N LEU A 14 32.59 -37.38 35.37
CA LEU A 14 31.23 -37.87 35.56
C LEU A 14 31.07 -38.45 36.96
N CYS A 15 29.97 -38.14 37.64
CA CYS A 15 29.38 -39.00 38.65
C CYS A 15 27.87 -38.89 38.63
N SER A 16 27.25 -40.01 38.28
CA SER A 16 25.83 -40.27 38.37
C SER A 16 25.38 -40.45 39.82
N ALA A 17 24.36 -39.70 40.23
CA ALA A 17 23.51 -40.06 41.35
C ALA A 17 22.11 -39.44 41.12
N GLY A 18 21.13 -40.32 40.92
CA GLY A 18 19.75 -39.95 40.80
C GLY A 18 19.17 -39.41 42.09
N VAL A 19 18.53 -38.27 41.99
CA VAL A 19 17.57 -37.77 42.98
C VAL A 19 16.29 -37.45 42.27
N LEU A 20 15.26 -38.30 42.44
CA LEU A 20 13.88 -37.95 42.15
C LEU A 20 13.50 -36.81 43.12
N SER A 21 13.49 -35.59 42.63
CA SER A 21 12.79 -34.50 43.30
C SER A 21 11.43 -34.29 42.61
N CYS A 22 10.36 -34.67 43.33
CA CYS A 22 9.02 -34.26 43.04
C CYS A 22 8.95 -32.74 43.01
N PHE A 23 8.87 -32.13 41.84
CA PHE A 23 8.43 -30.75 41.73
C PHE A 23 6.91 -30.73 41.90
N PRO A 24 6.34 -29.84 42.76
CA PRO A 24 4.92 -29.64 42.78
C PRO A 24 4.51 -29.07 41.42
N ALA A 25 3.46 -29.63 40.81
CA ALA A 25 2.83 -29.04 39.64
C ALA A 25 2.37 -27.64 40.03
N ILE A 26 3.05 -26.63 39.55
CA ILE A 26 2.59 -25.26 39.60
C ILE A 26 1.45 -25.23 38.58
N SER A 27 0.21 -25.35 39.05
CA SER A 27 -0.95 -24.96 38.30
C SER A 27 -0.94 -23.43 38.20
N GLY A 28 -0.13 -22.89 37.31
CA GLY A 28 -0.24 -21.52 36.88
C GLY A 28 -1.58 -21.39 36.16
N THR A 29 -2.50 -20.65 36.73
CA THR A 29 -3.64 -20.11 35.97
C THR A 29 -3.05 -19.28 34.86
N VAL A 30 -3.15 -19.74 33.63
CA VAL A 30 -2.80 -18.94 32.45
C VAL A 30 -3.75 -17.75 32.49
N SER A 31 -3.24 -16.57 32.79
CA SER A 31 -3.99 -15.32 32.70
C SER A 31 -4.40 -15.15 31.23
N ALA A 32 -5.68 -14.90 30.98
CA ALA A 32 -6.15 -14.57 29.64
C ALA A 32 -5.37 -13.35 29.13
N ALA A 33 -4.79 -13.46 27.94
CA ALA A 33 -4.09 -12.34 27.32
C ALA A 33 -5.09 -11.29 26.87
N GLU A 34 -4.74 -10.03 27.02
CA GLU A 34 -5.51 -8.91 26.49
C GLU A 34 -5.14 -8.75 25.01
N LEU A 35 -6.11 -9.04 24.13
CA LEU A 35 -5.92 -9.00 22.66
C LEU A 35 -6.29 -7.63 22.09
N VAL A 36 -7.23 -6.94 22.69
CA VAL A 36 -7.64 -5.55 22.37
C VAL A 36 -7.79 -4.78 23.66
N SER A 37 -7.28 -3.58 23.70
CA SER A 37 -7.50 -2.59 24.74
C SER A 37 -7.56 -1.21 24.08
N ASN A 38 -8.73 -0.60 24.07
CA ASN A 38 -8.94 0.74 23.53
C ASN A 38 -9.62 1.61 24.57
N ASP A 39 -8.87 2.58 25.09
CA ASP A 39 -9.30 3.63 26.00
C ASP A 39 -9.40 5.01 25.33
N PHE A 40 -9.10 5.08 24.04
CA PHE A 40 -9.13 6.26 23.17
C PHE A 40 -8.29 7.46 23.61
N GLU A 41 -7.44 7.33 24.63
CA GLU A 41 -6.61 8.42 25.14
C GLU A 41 -5.57 8.90 24.15
N VAL A 42 -5.07 8.01 23.25
CA VAL A 42 -4.01 8.28 22.31
C VAL A 42 -4.47 8.24 20.84
N ASN A 43 -5.36 7.31 20.49
CA ASN A 43 -5.79 7.09 19.10
C ASN A 43 -7.19 6.48 19.00
N TYR A 44 -7.72 6.39 17.78
CA TYR A 44 -9.05 5.83 17.48
C TYR A 44 -9.13 4.29 17.61
N GLY A 45 -8.05 3.60 17.89
CA GLY A 45 -8.02 2.15 18.11
C GLY A 45 -8.46 1.29 16.91
N GLY A 46 -8.55 1.85 15.70
CA GLY A 46 -9.03 1.16 14.50
C GLY A 46 -10.56 1.13 14.37
N TRP A 47 -11.28 2.03 15.03
CA TRP A 47 -12.73 2.18 14.94
C TRP A 47 -13.14 3.14 13.82
N TYR A 48 -14.27 2.87 13.17
CA TYR A 48 -14.88 3.69 12.12
C TYR A 48 -16.41 3.59 12.18
N GLY A 49 -17.08 4.53 11.50
CA GLY A 49 -18.54 4.48 11.36
C GLY A 49 -18.97 3.32 10.46
N SER A 50 -20.00 2.58 10.85
CA SER A 50 -20.50 1.44 10.07
C SER A 50 -21.24 1.84 8.78
N ALA A 51 -21.48 3.13 8.57
CA ALA A 51 -22.06 3.71 7.36
C ALA A 51 -21.39 5.07 7.05
N ASP A 52 -21.43 5.52 5.80
CA ASP A 52 -20.78 6.75 5.33
C ASP A 52 -21.20 8.02 6.09
N ALA A 53 -22.44 8.07 6.59
CA ALA A 53 -22.96 9.21 7.35
C ALA A 53 -22.52 9.22 8.82
N VAL A 54 -21.99 8.10 9.33
CA VAL A 54 -21.65 7.95 10.75
C VAL A 54 -20.24 8.51 10.99
N ALA A 55 -20.15 9.53 11.82
CA ALA A 55 -18.90 10.11 12.26
C ALA A 55 -18.50 9.59 13.64
N LEU A 56 -17.23 9.19 13.77
CA LEU A 56 -16.60 8.86 15.05
C LEU A 56 -15.61 9.96 15.41
N THR A 57 -15.68 10.46 16.65
CA THR A 57 -14.78 11.49 17.16
C THR A 57 -14.33 11.13 18.57
N ALA A 58 -13.02 11.07 18.80
CA ALA A 58 -12.48 10.94 20.15
C ALA A 58 -12.48 12.32 20.82
N GLU A 59 -13.31 12.50 21.85
CA GLU A 59 -13.55 13.79 22.50
C GLU A 59 -13.07 13.80 23.95
N ASP A 60 -12.50 14.93 24.37
CA ASP A 60 -12.07 15.15 25.76
C ASP A 60 -13.28 15.38 26.69
N GLY A 61 -13.21 14.83 27.87
CA GLY A 61 -14.21 15.05 28.94
C GLY A 61 -15.46 14.17 28.84
N ILE A 62 -15.51 13.25 27.88
CA ILE A 62 -16.67 12.33 27.72
C ILE A 62 -16.31 10.86 28.00
N GLY A 63 -15.10 10.54 28.44
CA GLY A 63 -14.64 9.18 28.72
C GLY A 63 -15.29 8.55 29.96
N HIS A 64 -15.24 7.21 30.05
CA HIS A 64 -15.85 6.46 31.18
C HIS A 64 -15.06 6.65 32.48
N ASN A 65 -13.82 6.26 32.57
CA ASN A 65 -12.92 6.48 33.71
C ASN A 65 -11.65 7.25 33.32
N THR A 66 -11.62 7.72 32.11
CA THR A 66 -10.51 8.36 31.42
C THR A 66 -10.94 9.76 30.99
N SER A 67 -10.04 10.52 30.37
CA SER A 67 -10.35 11.86 29.89
C SER A 67 -11.11 11.85 28.57
N ARG A 68 -10.94 10.81 27.74
CA ARG A 68 -11.51 10.74 26.40
C ARG A 68 -12.41 9.53 26.21
N GLY A 69 -13.39 9.68 25.33
CA GLY A 69 -14.25 8.60 24.85
C GLY A 69 -14.57 8.79 23.37
N MET A 70 -15.11 7.77 22.72
CA MET A 70 -15.48 7.80 21.31
C MET A 70 -16.95 8.17 21.13
N SER A 71 -17.21 9.33 20.60
CA SER A 71 -18.52 9.84 20.21
C SER A 71 -18.93 9.25 18.85
N VAL A 72 -20.19 8.83 18.72
CA VAL A 72 -20.80 8.28 17.50
C VAL A 72 -21.99 9.13 17.12
N THR A 73 -21.91 9.81 15.99
CA THR A 73 -22.93 10.78 15.53
C THR A 73 -23.30 10.55 14.06
N GLY A 74 -24.36 11.20 13.59
CA GLY A 74 -24.77 11.15 12.19
C GLY A 74 -25.48 9.86 11.79
N ARG A 75 -25.99 9.08 12.72
CA ARG A 75 -26.71 7.83 12.49
C ARG A 75 -28.07 8.09 11.86
N THR A 76 -28.40 7.36 10.81
CA THR A 76 -29.65 7.48 10.04
C THR A 76 -30.50 6.22 10.10
N SER A 77 -29.91 5.10 10.51
CA SER A 77 -30.55 3.80 10.69
C SER A 77 -30.17 3.18 12.04
N THR A 78 -30.98 2.29 12.57
CA THR A 78 -30.67 1.50 13.78
C THR A 78 -29.50 0.53 13.56
N SER A 79 -29.20 0.17 12.30
CA SER A 79 -28.01 -0.62 11.93
C SER A 79 -26.72 0.21 11.92
N ASP A 80 -26.83 1.54 11.90
CA ASP A 80 -25.66 2.41 11.92
C ASP A 80 -25.04 2.45 13.31
N GLY A 81 -23.71 2.48 13.38
CA GLY A 81 -23.02 2.50 14.66
C GLY A 81 -21.51 2.58 14.52
N ALA A 82 -20.79 2.07 15.49
CA ALA A 82 -19.33 1.99 15.47
C ALA A 82 -18.88 0.57 15.17
N SER A 83 -17.93 0.43 14.25
CA SER A 83 -17.32 -0.86 13.89
C SER A 83 -15.82 -0.82 14.09
N ALA A 84 -15.24 -1.92 14.57
CA ALA A 84 -13.80 -2.11 14.63
C ALA A 84 -13.39 -3.33 13.83
N GLU A 85 -12.42 -3.14 12.94
CA GLU A 85 -11.64 -4.21 12.34
C GLU A 85 -10.26 -4.21 12.98
N LYS A 86 -9.90 -5.33 13.55
CA LYS A 86 -8.54 -5.60 13.98
C LYS A 86 -8.04 -6.76 13.15
N GLY A 87 -6.90 -6.61 12.52
CA GLY A 87 -6.23 -7.65 11.77
C GLY A 87 -5.69 -8.77 12.66
N PHE A 88 -6.48 -9.28 13.61
CA PHE A 88 -6.17 -10.47 14.38
C PHE A 88 -7.28 -11.51 14.20
N TYR A 89 -6.86 -12.75 14.19
CA TYR A 89 -7.74 -13.89 14.00
C TYR A 89 -8.09 -14.49 15.36
N LEU A 90 -9.33 -14.96 15.50
CA LEU A 90 -9.68 -15.80 16.62
C LEU A 90 -9.16 -17.21 16.38
N SER A 91 -8.50 -17.80 17.37
CA SER A 91 -8.13 -19.22 17.31
C SER A 91 -9.38 -20.07 17.38
N GLY A 92 -9.54 -20.98 16.41
CA GLY A 92 -10.69 -21.86 16.34
C GLY A 92 -10.88 -22.68 17.62
N GLY A 93 -12.13 -22.81 18.05
CA GLY A 93 -12.51 -23.54 19.27
C GLY A 93 -12.18 -22.87 20.60
N GLU A 94 -11.49 -21.75 20.63
CA GLU A 94 -11.17 -21.01 21.86
C GLU A 94 -12.27 -20.03 22.25
N THR A 95 -12.29 -19.64 23.53
CA THR A 95 -13.29 -18.73 24.08
C THR A 95 -12.68 -17.38 24.38
N TYR A 96 -13.33 -16.34 23.90
CA TYR A 96 -12.95 -14.95 24.07
C TYR A 96 -14.01 -14.20 24.89
N THR A 97 -13.56 -13.24 25.70
CA THR A 97 -14.46 -12.35 26.44
C THR A 97 -14.35 -10.94 25.89
N TYR A 98 -15.44 -10.39 25.48
CA TYR A 98 -15.61 -9.05 24.94
C TYR A 98 -16.22 -8.14 25.98
N SER A 99 -15.76 -6.91 26.10
CA SER A 99 -16.43 -5.89 26.88
C SER A 99 -16.24 -4.50 26.31
N VAL A 100 -17.25 -3.63 26.54
CA VAL A 100 -17.24 -2.21 26.20
C VAL A 100 -18.11 -1.45 27.18
N TRP A 101 -17.74 -0.24 27.51
CA TRP A 101 -18.62 0.69 28.21
C TRP A 101 -19.30 1.58 27.18
N VAL A 102 -20.63 1.79 27.37
CA VAL A 102 -21.48 2.60 26.50
C VAL A 102 -22.27 3.62 27.30
N TYR A 103 -22.53 4.78 26.69
CA TYR A 103 -23.27 5.89 27.30
C TYR A 103 -24.16 6.54 26.24
N SER A 104 -25.38 6.96 26.67
CA SER A 104 -26.26 7.85 25.90
C SER A 104 -27.03 8.76 26.86
N GLU A 105 -27.36 9.96 26.38
CA GLU A 105 -28.23 10.91 27.08
C GLU A 105 -29.67 10.38 27.26
N THR A 106 -30.06 9.41 26.46
CA THR A 106 -31.35 8.73 26.48
C THR A 106 -31.21 7.28 26.94
N ALA A 107 -32.31 6.70 27.43
CA ALA A 107 -32.32 5.27 27.76
C ALA A 107 -32.39 4.44 26.47
N GLU A 108 -31.31 3.75 26.14
CA GLU A 108 -31.14 3.00 24.91
C GLU A 108 -30.96 1.49 25.15
N ARG A 109 -31.37 0.67 24.19
CA ARG A 109 -30.95 -0.72 24.15
C ARG A 109 -29.74 -0.83 23.20
N PHE A 110 -28.59 -1.07 23.78
CA PHE A 110 -27.34 -1.28 23.04
C PHE A 110 -27.16 -2.74 22.65
N HIS A 111 -26.60 -2.97 21.48
CA HIS A 111 -26.19 -4.25 20.93
C HIS A 111 -24.69 -4.26 20.71
N LEU A 112 -24.05 -5.35 21.11
CA LEU A 112 -22.68 -5.67 20.80
C LEU A 112 -22.70 -6.93 19.93
N SER A 113 -22.32 -6.80 18.67
CA SER A 113 -22.32 -7.87 17.68
C SER A 113 -20.90 -8.17 17.19
N LEU A 114 -20.68 -9.42 16.77
CA LEU A 114 -19.46 -9.90 16.17
C LEU A 114 -19.77 -10.49 14.81
N SER A 115 -19.17 -9.92 13.76
CA SER A 115 -19.09 -10.58 12.45
C SER A 115 -17.77 -11.32 12.36
N CYS A 116 -17.80 -12.57 11.95
CA CYS A 116 -16.62 -13.41 11.74
C CYS A 116 -16.67 -14.00 10.35
N ALA A 117 -15.58 -13.87 9.59
CA ALA A 117 -15.43 -14.52 8.29
C ALA A 117 -14.96 -15.97 8.50
N ASP A 118 -15.58 -16.91 7.81
CA ASP A 118 -15.10 -18.29 7.71
C ASP A 118 -13.97 -18.36 6.69
N LEU A 119 -12.82 -18.90 7.06
CA LEU A 119 -11.62 -18.93 6.21
C LEU A 119 -11.77 -19.80 4.96
N ASP A 120 -12.61 -20.84 5.02
CA ASP A 120 -12.77 -21.79 3.91
C ASP A 120 -13.82 -21.30 2.90
N THR A 121 -14.88 -20.64 3.38
CA THR A 121 -16.04 -20.26 2.56
C THR A 121 -16.14 -18.77 2.28
N ALA A 122 -15.35 -17.93 2.97
CA ALA A 122 -15.44 -16.48 2.99
C ALA A 122 -16.85 -15.95 3.38
N GLN A 123 -17.71 -16.78 3.96
CA GLN A 123 -19.02 -16.37 4.47
C GLN A 123 -18.85 -15.62 5.78
N GLU A 124 -19.39 -14.41 5.86
CA GLU A 124 -19.54 -13.70 7.13
C GLU A 124 -20.76 -14.22 7.86
N THR A 125 -20.55 -14.53 9.14
CA THR A 125 -21.64 -14.80 10.09
C THR A 125 -21.66 -13.68 11.12
N GLU A 126 -22.79 -13.00 11.26
CA GLU A 126 -23.00 -12.04 12.32
C GLU A 126 -23.66 -12.71 13.52
N THR A 127 -23.13 -12.46 14.71
CA THR A 127 -23.61 -12.98 15.96
C THR A 127 -23.79 -11.84 16.95
N GLU A 128 -25.03 -11.62 17.44
CA GLU A 128 -25.23 -10.75 18.59
C GLU A 128 -24.62 -11.38 19.82
N LEU A 129 -23.57 -10.78 20.37
CA LEU A 129 -22.90 -11.23 21.58
C LEU A 129 -23.74 -10.93 22.83
N THR A 130 -24.28 -9.73 22.89
CA THR A 130 -25.15 -9.29 24.00
C THR A 130 -25.95 -8.05 23.61
N ALA A 131 -27.15 -7.93 24.14
CA ALA A 131 -27.92 -6.69 24.11
C ALA A 131 -28.36 -6.29 25.50
N LYS A 132 -28.29 -4.98 25.83
CA LYS A 132 -28.59 -4.50 27.18
C LYS A 132 -29.29 -3.16 27.16
N GLN A 133 -30.40 -3.04 27.92
CA GLN A 133 -31.06 -1.77 28.17
C GLN A 133 -30.21 -0.93 29.12
N THR A 134 -29.92 0.31 28.72
CA THR A 134 -29.18 1.28 29.54
C THR A 134 -30.14 2.27 30.21
N ARG A 135 -29.62 3.08 31.12
CA ARG A 135 -30.31 4.22 31.72
C ARG A 135 -29.77 5.52 31.15
N ALA A 136 -30.63 6.46 30.86
CA ALA A 136 -30.26 7.80 30.42
C ALA A 136 -29.15 8.42 31.30
N GLY A 137 -28.12 8.97 30.71
CA GLY A 137 -27.02 9.64 31.38
C GLY A 137 -26.16 8.74 32.27
N LYS A 138 -26.11 7.42 32.01
CA LYS A 138 -25.31 6.46 32.80
C LYS A 138 -24.49 5.53 31.93
N TRP A 139 -23.21 5.47 32.23
CA TRP A 139 -22.32 4.46 31.69
C TRP A 139 -22.79 3.04 32.03
N THR A 140 -22.78 2.16 31.08
CA THR A 140 -23.22 0.77 31.22
C THR A 140 -22.22 -0.16 30.52
N LYS A 141 -21.75 -1.17 31.24
CA LYS A 141 -20.88 -2.19 30.66
C LYS A 141 -21.70 -3.23 29.92
N LEU A 142 -21.37 -3.45 28.64
CA LEU A 142 -21.73 -4.63 27.87
C LEU A 142 -20.58 -5.64 28.02
N SER A 143 -20.89 -6.91 28.19
CA SER A 143 -19.87 -7.95 28.20
C SER A 143 -20.47 -9.31 27.82
N ALA A 144 -19.75 -10.07 27.05
CA ALA A 144 -20.14 -11.42 26.63
C ALA A 144 -18.91 -12.29 26.41
N SER A 145 -19.11 -13.61 26.47
CA SER A 145 -18.11 -14.58 26.04
C SER A 145 -18.59 -15.28 24.76
N TYR A 146 -17.67 -15.50 23.85
CA TYR A 146 -17.93 -16.12 22.55
C TYR A 146 -16.88 -17.19 22.27
N ARG A 147 -17.33 -18.39 21.87
CA ARG A 147 -16.44 -19.45 21.42
C ARG A 147 -16.31 -19.37 19.91
N ALA A 148 -15.09 -19.13 19.43
CA ALA A 148 -14.81 -19.02 18.01
C ALA A 148 -15.05 -20.37 17.29
N PRO A 149 -15.69 -20.39 16.10
CA PRO A 149 -15.72 -21.58 15.23
C PRO A 149 -14.31 -22.09 14.89
N GLU A 150 -14.20 -23.36 14.53
CA GLU A 150 -12.89 -23.98 14.26
C GLU A 150 -12.12 -23.31 13.10
N ASN A 151 -12.82 -22.80 12.08
CA ASN A 151 -12.24 -22.13 10.90
C ASN A 151 -12.47 -20.62 10.93
N SER A 152 -12.36 -20.00 12.10
CA SER A 152 -12.57 -18.56 12.24
C SER A 152 -11.45 -17.75 11.58
N GLY A 153 -11.84 -16.72 10.84
CA GLY A 153 -10.96 -15.72 10.24
C GLY A 153 -10.94 -14.39 11.00
N GLU A 154 -10.81 -13.32 10.23
CA GLU A 154 -10.95 -11.97 10.79
C GLU A 154 -12.33 -11.76 11.42
N PHE A 155 -12.35 -10.93 12.46
CA PHE A 155 -13.61 -10.53 13.06
C PHE A 155 -13.80 -9.01 13.03
N ARG A 156 -15.07 -8.62 13.03
CA ARG A 156 -15.51 -7.25 13.16
C ARG A 156 -16.44 -7.12 14.37
N LEU A 157 -16.10 -6.24 15.28
CA LEU A 157 -16.93 -5.92 16.44
C LEU A 157 -17.77 -4.67 16.12
N THR A 158 -19.08 -4.75 16.33
CA THR A 158 -20.01 -3.65 16.02
C THR A 158 -20.86 -3.29 17.23
N ILE A 159 -21.03 -1.98 17.46
CA ILE A 159 -21.87 -1.41 18.51
C ILE A 159 -22.99 -0.61 17.86
N THR A 160 -24.24 -0.97 18.13
CA THR A 160 -25.45 -0.29 17.62
C THR A 160 -26.47 -0.07 18.74
N THR A 161 -27.57 0.63 18.43
CA THR A 161 -28.72 0.79 19.33
C THR A 161 -30.04 0.65 18.57
N ASP A 162 -31.15 0.41 19.29
CA ASP A 162 -32.53 0.36 18.72
C ASP A 162 -33.03 1.71 18.21
N SER A 163 -32.26 2.79 18.36
CA SER A 163 -32.58 4.14 17.87
C SER A 163 -31.49 4.69 16.96
N THR A 164 -31.69 5.90 16.48
CA THR A 164 -30.67 6.66 15.71
C THR A 164 -29.99 7.75 16.53
N ASN A 165 -30.20 7.76 17.85
CA ASN A 165 -29.61 8.75 18.75
C ASN A 165 -28.07 8.57 18.79
N ASP A 166 -27.37 9.68 19.00
CA ASP A 166 -25.96 9.70 19.25
C ASP A 166 -25.59 8.98 20.55
N PHE A 167 -24.44 8.37 20.60
CA PHE A 167 -23.94 7.69 21.79
C PHE A 167 -22.43 7.80 21.93
N VAL A 168 -21.91 7.44 23.08
CA VAL A 168 -20.48 7.38 23.39
C VAL A 168 -20.12 5.96 23.80
N PHE A 169 -18.93 5.50 23.46
CA PHE A 169 -18.38 4.25 23.97
C PHE A 169 -16.92 4.42 24.36
N ASP A 170 -16.46 3.53 25.26
CA ASP A 170 -15.12 3.59 25.83
C ASP A 170 -14.68 2.25 26.43
N ASP A 171 -13.41 2.14 26.84
CA ASP A 171 -12.83 0.96 27.51
C ASP A 171 -13.20 -0.36 26.82
N VAL A 172 -12.93 -0.45 25.51
CA VAL A 172 -13.15 -1.70 24.76
C VAL A 172 -12.05 -2.69 25.07
N THR A 173 -12.41 -3.89 25.50
CA THR A 173 -11.45 -4.97 25.74
C THR A 173 -11.90 -6.27 25.09
N VAL A 174 -10.93 -7.01 24.54
CA VAL A 174 -11.09 -8.41 24.13
C VAL A 174 -10.00 -9.21 24.82
N THR A 175 -10.39 -10.18 25.63
CA THR A 175 -9.47 -11.07 26.32
C THR A 175 -9.74 -12.53 25.93
N GLY A 176 -8.69 -13.32 25.82
CA GLY A 176 -8.81 -14.71 25.47
C GLY A 176 -7.47 -15.43 25.52
N LYS A 177 -7.45 -16.69 25.12
CA LYS A 177 -6.20 -17.39 24.96
C LYS A 177 -5.52 -16.85 23.70
N SER A 178 -4.41 -16.15 23.87
CA SER A 178 -3.48 -16.03 22.76
C SER A 178 -2.93 -17.43 22.48
N ASP A 179 -2.75 -17.81 21.23
CA ASP A 179 -1.94 -18.97 20.89
C ASP A 179 -0.49 -18.71 21.33
N SER A 180 -0.28 -18.83 22.65
CA SER A 180 1.02 -18.63 23.28
C SER A 180 1.96 -19.81 23.10
N SER A 181 1.61 -20.79 22.26
CA SER A 181 2.55 -21.83 21.88
C SER A 181 3.63 -21.36 20.90
N GLU A 182 3.52 -20.13 20.34
CA GLU A 182 4.54 -19.54 19.48
C GLU A 182 4.92 -18.09 19.80
N VAL A 183 4.53 -17.52 20.93
CA VAL A 183 5.09 -16.23 21.39
C VAL A 183 6.18 -16.49 22.44
N SER A 184 7.18 -17.27 22.06
CA SER A 184 8.51 -17.13 22.68
C SER A 184 9.08 -15.79 22.18
N ALA A 185 9.20 -14.83 23.09
CA ALA A 185 9.87 -13.53 22.91
C ALA A 185 9.60 -12.92 21.52
N ALA A 186 8.56 -12.13 21.44
CA ALA A 186 8.08 -11.42 20.25
C ALA A 186 9.16 -11.20 19.18
N ALA A 187 9.30 -12.13 18.27
CA ALA A 187 9.67 -11.75 16.92
C ALA A 187 8.51 -10.85 16.49
N ALA A 188 8.75 -9.55 16.35
CA ALA A 188 7.79 -8.61 15.81
C ALA A 188 7.21 -9.26 14.57
N GLU A 189 5.87 -9.35 14.49
CA GLU A 189 5.22 -9.97 13.32
C GLU A 189 5.87 -9.41 12.08
N LYS A 190 6.53 -10.27 11.29
CA LYS A 190 7.21 -9.85 10.08
C LYS A 190 6.21 -9.17 9.16
N GLY A 191 6.57 -7.99 8.68
CA GLY A 191 5.81 -7.32 7.63
C GLY A 191 6.08 -7.93 6.27
N LEU A 192 5.33 -7.54 5.27
CA LEU A 192 5.56 -7.97 3.88
C LEU A 192 7.01 -7.68 3.44
N LYS A 193 7.56 -6.51 3.78
CA LYS A 193 8.95 -6.14 3.48
C LYS A 193 9.98 -7.12 4.03
N ASP A 194 9.67 -7.77 5.17
CA ASP A 194 10.57 -8.70 5.83
C ASP A 194 10.48 -10.10 5.21
N GLU A 195 9.26 -10.52 4.81
CA GLU A 195 9.02 -11.80 4.12
C GLU A 195 9.65 -11.83 2.72
N PHE A 196 9.67 -10.70 2.02
CA PHE A 196 10.20 -10.60 0.67
C PHE A 196 11.59 -9.98 0.59
N ALA A 197 12.27 -9.74 1.73
CA ALA A 197 13.56 -9.06 1.82
C ALA A 197 14.65 -9.65 0.92
N ASP A 198 14.65 -10.98 0.77
CA ASP A 198 15.63 -11.70 -0.06
C ASP A 198 15.35 -11.63 -1.57
N TYR A 199 14.20 -11.08 -1.97
CA TYR A 199 13.77 -11.08 -3.36
C TYR A 199 13.65 -9.69 -3.95
N PHE A 200 12.89 -8.80 -3.33
CA PHE A 200 12.59 -7.47 -3.85
C PHE A 200 12.05 -6.55 -2.73
N ARG A 201 12.01 -5.26 -3.00
CA ARG A 201 11.32 -4.30 -2.14
C ARG A 201 9.82 -4.49 -2.24
N VAL A 202 9.11 -4.26 -1.13
CA VAL A 202 7.64 -4.14 -1.15
C VAL A 202 7.28 -2.69 -0.88
N GLY A 203 6.51 -2.11 -1.79
CA GLY A 203 6.16 -0.68 -1.78
C GLY A 203 4.66 -0.42 -1.66
N ASN A 204 4.34 0.83 -1.33
CA ASN A 204 2.98 1.36 -1.36
C ASN A 204 3.01 2.85 -1.75
N ILE A 205 1.84 3.43 -1.97
CA ILE A 205 1.68 4.87 -2.19
C ILE A 205 1.28 5.59 -0.90
N LEU A 206 1.65 6.87 -0.85
CA LEU A 206 1.10 7.85 0.09
C LEU A 206 0.69 9.12 -0.68
N ASN A 207 -0.29 9.82 -0.15
CA ASN A 207 -0.68 11.16 -0.57
C ASN A 207 -0.68 12.13 0.61
N GLY A 208 -0.92 13.41 0.36
CA GLY A 208 -0.87 14.47 1.37
C GLY A 208 -1.85 14.30 2.55
N SER A 209 -2.88 13.45 2.42
CA SER A 209 -3.81 13.11 3.50
C SER A 209 -3.42 11.81 4.21
N THR A 210 -3.08 10.77 3.46
CA THR A 210 -2.76 9.44 4.03
C THR A 210 -1.47 9.45 4.84
N VAL A 211 -0.48 10.28 4.48
CA VAL A 211 0.76 10.43 5.26
C VAL A 211 0.54 11.04 6.65
N LYS A 212 -0.59 11.73 6.86
CA LYS A 212 -0.98 12.32 8.16
C LYS A 212 -1.82 11.36 9.00
N ASN A 213 -2.28 10.26 8.44
CA ASN A 213 -3.07 9.27 9.14
C ASN A 213 -2.15 8.26 9.85
N SER A 214 -2.13 8.30 11.19
CA SER A 214 -1.24 7.46 12.00
C SER A 214 -1.48 5.96 11.83
N THR A 215 -2.71 5.53 11.56
CA THR A 215 -3.04 4.12 11.31
C THR A 215 -2.43 3.65 9.99
N ILE A 216 -2.58 4.47 8.93
CA ILE A 216 -1.99 4.17 7.61
C ILE A 216 -0.46 4.15 7.70
N THR A 217 0.15 5.17 8.31
CA THR A 217 1.62 5.23 8.43
C THR A 217 2.19 4.13 9.30
N ALA A 218 1.49 3.68 10.35
CA ALA A 218 1.90 2.52 11.14
C ALA A 218 1.89 1.22 10.32
N SER A 219 0.85 1.00 9.50
CA SER A 219 0.79 -0.13 8.57
C SER A 219 1.92 -0.05 7.52
N VAL A 220 2.16 1.15 6.97
CA VAL A 220 3.25 1.38 6.03
C VAL A 220 4.60 1.03 6.66
N LEU A 221 4.87 1.48 7.86
CA LEU A 221 6.13 1.20 8.57
C LEU A 221 6.32 -0.30 8.86
N LYS A 222 5.23 -1.03 9.08
CA LYS A 222 5.26 -2.48 9.30
C LYS A 222 5.58 -3.23 8.00
N ASP A 223 4.85 -2.94 6.93
CA ASP A 223 4.76 -3.83 5.78
C ASP A 223 5.59 -3.40 4.57
N TYR A 224 6.03 -2.13 4.48
CA TYR A 224 6.65 -1.59 3.28
C TYR A 224 8.01 -0.95 3.54
N ASN A 225 8.91 -1.06 2.58
CA ASN A 225 10.24 -0.44 2.59
C ASN A 225 10.48 0.46 1.35
N SER A 226 9.43 0.73 0.59
CA SER A 226 9.41 1.65 -0.54
C SER A 226 8.11 2.43 -0.56
N ILE A 227 8.19 3.75 -0.82
CA ILE A 227 7.04 4.63 -0.96
C ILE A 227 7.12 5.39 -2.29
N GLU A 228 5.94 5.63 -2.86
CA GLU A 228 5.73 6.46 -4.04
C GLU A 228 4.66 7.51 -3.72
N CYS A 229 4.81 8.73 -4.26
CA CYS A 229 3.75 9.73 -4.16
C CYS A 229 2.62 9.37 -5.14
N GLU A 230 1.38 9.32 -4.67
CA GLU A 230 0.23 9.05 -5.55
C GLU A 230 0.10 10.12 -6.64
N ASN A 231 0.25 11.42 -6.28
CA ASN A 231 0.11 12.55 -7.20
C ASN A 231 1.17 13.64 -7.03
N GLU A 232 1.78 13.78 -5.86
CA GLU A 232 2.48 14.97 -5.42
C GLU A 232 3.82 15.22 -6.11
N THR A 233 4.34 14.25 -6.86
CA THR A 233 5.57 14.39 -7.69
C THR A 233 5.28 14.42 -9.19
N LYS A 234 4.00 14.37 -9.60
CA LYS A 234 3.60 14.51 -11.00
C LYS A 234 3.78 15.93 -11.52
N PRO A 235 3.88 16.15 -12.84
CA PRO A 235 4.18 17.48 -13.39
C PRO A 235 3.19 18.58 -12.98
N ASP A 236 1.90 18.29 -12.86
CA ASP A 236 0.89 19.27 -12.44
C ASP A 236 1.05 19.69 -10.97
N ALA A 237 1.60 18.83 -10.13
CA ALA A 237 1.88 19.12 -8.73
C ALA A 237 3.22 19.82 -8.50
N THR A 238 4.17 19.69 -9.43
CA THR A 238 5.56 20.17 -9.28
C THR A 238 5.90 21.38 -10.14
N LEU A 239 5.25 21.58 -11.30
CA LEU A 239 5.50 22.72 -12.18
C LEU A 239 4.91 24.01 -11.59
N VAL A 240 5.71 25.07 -11.53
CA VAL A 240 5.32 26.39 -11.01
C VAL A 240 5.32 27.42 -12.14
N GLN A 241 4.17 27.63 -12.76
CA GLN A 241 4.01 28.50 -13.93
C GLN A 241 4.62 29.89 -13.75
N SER A 242 4.37 30.55 -12.60
CA SER A 242 4.86 31.91 -12.29
C SER A 242 6.38 32.03 -12.18
N GLN A 243 7.09 30.88 -12.08
CA GLN A 243 8.56 30.84 -12.02
C GLN A 243 9.18 30.36 -13.32
N CYS A 244 8.37 30.13 -14.37
CA CYS A 244 8.85 29.70 -15.68
C CYS A 244 9.27 30.88 -16.53
N SER A 245 10.36 30.71 -17.28
CA SER A 245 10.86 31.58 -18.34
C SER A 245 11.39 30.75 -19.50
N GLU A 246 11.77 31.39 -20.61
CA GLU A 246 12.35 30.71 -21.77
C GLU A 246 13.60 29.88 -21.43
N THR A 247 14.32 30.25 -20.38
CA THR A 247 15.60 29.57 -20.00
C THR A 247 15.51 28.79 -18.70
N ASN A 248 14.39 28.82 -18.00
CA ASN A 248 14.25 28.14 -16.71
C ASN A 248 12.80 27.70 -16.46
N ILE A 249 12.61 26.46 -16.05
CA ILE A 249 11.31 25.91 -15.64
C ILE A 249 11.26 25.85 -14.11
N GLY A 250 10.30 26.56 -13.54
CA GLY A 250 10.06 26.57 -12.09
C GLY A 250 9.51 25.25 -11.59
N VAL A 251 10.09 24.73 -10.50
CA VAL A 251 9.63 23.52 -9.82
C VAL A 251 9.49 23.74 -8.33
N SER A 252 8.56 23.01 -7.70
CA SER A 252 8.34 23.01 -6.26
C SER A 252 8.06 21.58 -5.78
N LEU A 253 8.62 21.22 -4.63
CA LEU A 253 8.37 19.95 -3.93
C LEU A 253 7.39 20.12 -2.76
N ASN A 254 6.76 21.29 -2.60
CA ASN A 254 5.91 21.61 -1.45
C ASN A 254 4.76 20.61 -1.27
N ASN A 255 4.17 20.13 -2.37
CA ASN A 255 3.08 19.16 -2.30
C ASN A 255 3.58 17.79 -1.79
N ALA A 256 4.79 17.38 -2.16
CA ALA A 256 5.40 16.13 -1.77
C ALA A 256 6.13 16.19 -0.41
N ALA A 257 6.30 17.38 0.18
CA ALA A 257 7.16 17.62 1.34
C ALA A 257 6.86 16.66 2.51
N SER A 258 5.60 16.53 2.90
CA SER A 258 5.22 15.66 4.03
C SER A 258 5.51 14.18 3.79
N ILE A 259 5.45 13.73 2.54
CA ILE A 259 5.76 12.34 2.16
C ILE A 259 7.27 12.13 2.12
N MET A 260 8.02 13.08 1.55
CA MET A 260 9.49 13.04 1.54
C MET A 260 10.06 13.10 2.95
N ASP A 261 9.53 13.98 3.81
CA ASP A 261 9.88 14.04 5.24
C ASP A 261 9.62 12.70 5.93
N PHE A 262 8.48 12.08 5.67
CA PHE A 262 8.15 10.76 6.22
C PHE A 262 9.16 9.71 5.77
N CYS A 263 9.55 9.68 4.51
CA CYS A 263 10.54 8.74 3.98
C CYS A 263 11.91 8.94 4.62
N VAL A 264 12.39 10.17 4.73
CA VAL A 264 13.69 10.51 5.36
C VAL A 264 13.68 10.12 6.83
N ASN A 265 12.65 10.56 7.58
CA ASN A 265 12.56 10.33 9.02
C ASN A 265 12.46 8.85 9.41
N ASN A 266 11.96 8.00 8.52
CA ASN A 266 11.78 6.57 8.76
C ASN A 266 12.74 5.68 7.96
N ASN A 267 13.71 6.28 7.25
CA ASN A 267 14.66 5.56 6.39
C ASN A 267 13.98 4.61 5.39
N ILE A 268 12.88 5.06 4.78
CA ILE A 268 12.16 4.35 3.74
C ILE A 268 12.64 4.85 2.37
N ALA A 269 12.94 3.94 1.45
CA ALA A 269 13.32 4.30 0.10
C ALA A 269 12.13 4.89 -0.67
N MET A 270 12.42 5.82 -1.60
CA MET A 270 11.39 6.46 -2.40
C MET A 270 11.58 6.16 -3.88
N ARG A 271 10.47 5.92 -4.56
CA ARG A 271 10.34 5.84 -6.01
C ARG A 271 9.70 7.13 -6.50
N GLY A 272 10.30 7.81 -7.46
CA GLY A 272 9.76 9.03 -8.04
C GLY A 272 8.79 8.73 -9.19
N HIS A 273 7.63 9.38 -9.21
CA HIS A 273 6.60 9.22 -10.24
C HIS A 273 5.95 10.56 -10.54
N THR A 274 5.99 11.06 -11.71
CA THR A 274 6.71 10.75 -12.95
C THR A 274 7.19 12.06 -13.59
N LEU A 275 8.24 12.03 -14.44
CA LEU A 275 8.74 13.27 -15.07
C LEU A 275 7.96 13.63 -16.33
N VAL A 276 7.71 12.67 -17.21
CA VAL A 276 7.08 12.91 -18.52
C VAL A 276 5.86 12.02 -18.68
N TRP A 277 4.70 12.63 -18.71
CA TRP A 277 3.43 11.94 -18.88
C TRP A 277 2.46 12.78 -19.72
N HIS A 278 1.63 12.16 -20.54
CA HIS A 278 0.62 12.86 -21.34
C HIS A 278 -0.54 13.38 -20.49
N SER A 279 -0.84 12.70 -19.36
CA SER A 279 -1.80 13.13 -18.36
C SER A 279 -1.11 13.92 -17.24
N GLN A 280 -1.84 14.63 -16.41
CA GLN A 280 -1.38 15.43 -15.28
C GLN A 280 -0.10 16.27 -15.58
N THR A 281 0.02 16.73 -16.85
CA THR A 281 1.00 17.74 -17.26
C THR A 281 0.22 18.96 -17.75
N PRO A 282 0.38 20.13 -17.13
CA PRO A 282 -0.40 21.31 -17.48
C PRO A 282 -0.25 21.71 -18.96
N LEU A 283 -1.37 21.99 -19.64
CA LEU A 283 -1.35 22.33 -21.07
C LEU A 283 -0.50 23.56 -21.38
N TRP A 284 -0.47 24.55 -20.48
CA TRP A 284 0.35 25.74 -20.62
C TRP A 284 1.85 25.45 -20.79
N PHE A 285 2.33 24.30 -20.29
CA PHE A 285 3.73 23.88 -20.43
C PHE A 285 4.15 23.63 -21.88
N PHE A 286 3.19 23.28 -22.74
CA PHE A 286 3.38 22.99 -24.16
C PHE A 286 3.09 24.19 -25.08
N LYS A 287 2.66 25.30 -24.51
CA LYS A 287 2.17 26.46 -25.26
C LYS A 287 3.12 27.65 -25.15
N GLU A 288 3.12 28.52 -26.17
CA GLU A 288 3.90 29.75 -26.17
C GLU A 288 3.57 30.66 -24.97
N ASN A 289 4.59 31.31 -24.44
CA ASN A 289 4.49 32.21 -23.28
C ASN A 289 3.89 31.53 -22.03
N PHE A 290 3.95 30.21 -21.94
CA PHE A 290 3.34 29.42 -20.87
C PHE A 290 1.83 29.70 -20.69
N ASN A 291 1.13 30.01 -21.78
CA ASN A 291 -0.30 30.31 -21.77
C ASN A 291 -1.09 29.19 -22.44
N ALA A 292 -2.01 28.54 -21.69
CA ALA A 292 -2.81 27.42 -22.18
C ALA A 292 -3.58 27.72 -23.50
N SER A 293 -3.90 28.99 -23.77
CA SER A 293 -4.54 29.44 -25.01
C SER A 293 -3.53 29.82 -26.12
N GLY A 294 -2.22 29.73 -25.87
CA GLY A 294 -1.17 30.03 -26.84
C GLY A 294 -1.05 28.98 -27.94
N ASN A 295 -0.22 29.26 -28.95
CA ASN A 295 0.16 28.23 -29.92
C ASN A 295 1.04 27.13 -29.29
N TRP A 296 1.12 26.00 -29.94
CA TRP A 296 2.07 24.97 -29.58
C TRP A 296 3.50 25.44 -29.81
N VAL A 297 4.39 25.16 -28.86
CA VAL A 297 5.83 25.44 -29.06
C VAL A 297 6.44 24.46 -30.05
N SER A 298 7.59 24.80 -30.62
CA SER A 298 8.38 23.87 -31.42
C SER A 298 9.02 22.77 -30.54
N SER A 299 9.36 21.65 -31.15
CA SER A 299 10.09 20.58 -30.46
C SER A 299 11.43 21.05 -29.88
N ALA A 300 12.11 21.99 -30.54
CA ALA A 300 13.35 22.57 -30.03
C ALA A 300 13.16 23.40 -28.75
N VAL A 301 12.07 24.14 -28.63
CA VAL A 301 11.70 24.85 -27.38
C VAL A 301 11.30 23.84 -26.30
N MET A 302 10.56 22.79 -26.67
CA MET A 302 10.15 21.76 -25.73
C MET A 302 11.35 20.94 -25.22
N ASP A 303 12.37 20.68 -26.03
CA ASP A 303 13.63 20.09 -25.58
C ASP A 303 14.26 20.90 -24.43
N GLN A 304 14.34 22.21 -24.59
CA GLN A 304 14.88 23.11 -23.54
C GLN A 304 14.02 23.08 -22.27
N ARG A 305 12.70 23.12 -22.42
CA ARG A 305 11.78 23.07 -21.28
C ARG A 305 11.86 21.74 -20.54
N MET A 306 11.87 20.62 -21.27
CA MET A 306 11.99 19.28 -20.69
C MET A 306 13.33 19.10 -19.97
N GLU A 307 14.45 19.50 -20.60
CA GLU A 307 15.77 19.44 -19.97
C GLU A 307 15.82 20.28 -18.68
N SER A 308 15.32 21.53 -18.75
CA SER A 308 15.27 22.42 -17.59
C SER A 308 14.40 21.87 -16.46
N TYR A 309 13.23 21.32 -16.79
CA TYR A 309 12.32 20.68 -15.81
C TYR A 309 13.00 19.50 -15.10
N ILE A 310 13.52 18.55 -15.86
CA ILE A 310 14.17 17.34 -15.32
C ILE A 310 15.38 17.72 -14.45
N LYS A 311 16.22 18.63 -14.93
CA LYS A 311 17.36 19.15 -14.18
C LYS A 311 16.93 19.76 -12.85
N ASN A 312 15.91 20.62 -12.88
CA ASN A 312 15.46 21.34 -11.69
C ASN A 312 14.75 20.42 -10.69
N MET A 313 14.05 19.38 -11.14
CA MET A 313 13.48 18.35 -10.27
C MET A 313 14.56 17.64 -9.47
N PHE A 314 15.57 17.07 -10.12
CA PHE A 314 16.66 16.38 -9.41
C PHE A 314 17.50 17.34 -8.55
N ALA A 315 17.70 18.57 -9.00
CA ALA A 315 18.39 19.59 -8.20
C ALA A 315 17.61 19.97 -6.94
N ALA A 316 16.28 20.13 -7.05
CA ALA A 316 15.41 20.42 -5.91
C ALA A 316 15.41 19.28 -4.89
N ILE A 317 15.26 18.02 -5.36
CA ILE A 317 15.32 16.84 -4.47
C ILE A 317 16.67 16.80 -3.76
N LYS A 318 17.77 16.88 -4.50
CA LYS A 318 19.12 16.84 -3.93
C LYS A 318 19.37 17.93 -2.90
N THR A 319 18.82 19.13 -3.12
CA THR A 319 19.06 20.28 -2.26
C THR A 319 18.18 20.27 -1.02
N GLN A 320 16.91 19.91 -1.16
CA GLN A 320 15.94 19.95 -0.06
C GLN A 320 15.91 18.67 0.75
N TYR A 321 16.22 17.53 0.12
CA TYR A 321 16.17 16.19 0.69
C TYR A 321 17.45 15.40 0.42
N PRO A 322 18.63 15.88 0.87
CA PRO A 322 19.91 15.22 0.57
C PRO A 322 20.02 13.78 1.13
N ASP A 323 19.26 13.48 2.17
CA ASP A 323 19.23 12.16 2.83
C ASP A 323 18.12 11.24 2.31
N LEU A 324 17.33 11.68 1.32
CA LEU A 324 16.27 10.86 0.72
C LEU A 324 16.91 9.74 -0.11
N ASN A 325 16.58 8.50 0.22
CA ASN A 325 16.95 7.34 -0.57
C ASN A 325 16.05 7.22 -1.82
N LEU A 326 16.30 8.09 -2.81
CA LEU A 326 15.63 8.03 -4.11
C LEU A 326 16.29 6.93 -4.95
N TYR A 327 15.70 5.73 -4.99
CA TYR A 327 16.31 4.55 -5.61
C TYR A 327 15.86 4.30 -7.06
N ALA A 328 14.72 4.85 -7.46
CA ALA A 328 14.16 4.69 -8.81
C ALA A 328 13.33 5.93 -9.20
N TYR A 329 13.18 6.17 -10.51
CA TYR A 329 12.30 7.21 -11.04
C TYR A 329 11.66 6.80 -12.36
N ASP A 330 10.34 6.99 -12.51
CA ASP A 330 9.64 6.90 -13.78
C ASP A 330 9.95 8.13 -14.64
N VAL A 331 10.83 7.95 -15.59
CA VAL A 331 11.23 9.04 -16.49
C VAL A 331 10.11 9.36 -17.48
N ALA A 332 9.48 8.33 -18.00
CA ALA A 332 8.37 8.45 -18.92
C ALA A 332 7.27 7.45 -18.58
N ASN A 333 6.04 7.93 -18.58
CA ASN A 333 4.86 7.17 -18.19
C ASN A 333 3.84 7.11 -19.33
N GLU A 334 3.33 5.89 -19.61
CA GLU A 334 2.18 5.64 -20.50
C GLU A 334 2.32 6.22 -21.91
N CYS A 335 3.49 6.11 -22.51
CA CYS A 335 3.73 6.68 -23.83
C CYS A 335 3.19 5.80 -24.97
N ILE A 336 2.92 4.52 -24.69
CA ILE A 336 2.41 3.57 -25.68
C ILE A 336 0.88 3.56 -25.67
N SER A 337 0.30 3.69 -26.85
CA SER A 337 -1.16 3.67 -27.06
C SER A 337 -1.75 2.27 -26.83
N ASP A 338 -2.99 2.22 -26.33
CA ASP A 338 -3.78 0.99 -26.25
C ASP A 338 -4.36 0.56 -27.61
N ASP A 339 -4.34 1.44 -28.62
CA ASP A 339 -4.83 1.14 -29.96
C ASP A 339 -3.88 0.18 -30.69
N SER A 340 -4.37 -1.03 -30.98
CA SER A 340 -3.60 -2.06 -31.67
C SER A 340 -3.13 -1.65 -33.08
N ASN A 341 -3.88 -0.77 -33.78
CA ASN A 341 -3.46 -0.26 -35.09
C ASN A 341 -2.26 0.69 -34.94
N ARG A 342 -2.21 1.49 -33.87
CA ARG A 342 -1.10 2.39 -33.59
C ARG A 342 0.15 1.62 -33.18
N THR A 343 0.02 0.59 -32.36
CA THR A 343 1.15 -0.26 -31.99
C THR A 343 1.73 -1.02 -33.19
N ALA A 344 0.89 -1.47 -34.11
CA ALA A 344 1.31 -2.17 -35.30
C ALA A 344 1.99 -1.27 -36.35
N ASN A 345 1.52 -0.03 -36.50
CA ASN A 345 1.92 0.81 -37.63
C ASN A 345 2.79 2.02 -37.25
N ASN A 346 2.70 2.52 -36.01
CA ASN A 346 3.35 3.76 -35.58
C ASN A 346 4.19 3.58 -34.32
N GLY A 347 4.66 2.37 -34.01
CA GLY A 347 5.44 2.08 -32.81
C GLY A 347 4.71 2.41 -31.51
N GLY A 348 3.36 2.35 -31.52
CA GLY A 348 2.53 2.63 -30.36
C GLY A 348 2.37 4.11 -30.00
N THR A 349 2.73 5.03 -30.91
CA THR A 349 2.55 6.47 -30.66
C THR A 349 1.09 6.82 -30.37
N ARG A 350 0.82 7.53 -29.27
CA ARG A 350 -0.52 8.03 -28.91
C ARG A 350 -1.03 9.05 -29.94
N GLU A 351 -2.35 9.28 -29.96
CA GLU A 351 -2.96 10.36 -30.76
C GLU A 351 -2.40 11.72 -30.30
N PRO A 352 -1.98 12.61 -31.23
CA PRO A 352 -1.60 13.97 -30.86
C PRO A 352 -2.79 14.79 -30.38
N GLY A 353 -2.62 15.67 -29.39
CA GLY A 353 -3.70 16.54 -28.90
C GLY A 353 -3.48 17.09 -27.50
N GLU A 354 -4.53 17.68 -26.92
CA GLU A 354 -4.51 18.40 -25.64
C GLU A 354 -4.84 17.50 -24.42
N ASN A 355 -4.56 16.23 -24.49
CA ASN A 355 -4.88 15.24 -23.45
C ASN A 355 -6.42 15.04 -23.26
N ILE A 356 -7.17 15.15 -24.32
CA ILE A 356 -8.57 14.74 -24.33
C ILE A 356 -8.63 13.27 -24.76
N SER A 357 -9.29 12.43 -23.97
CA SER A 357 -9.46 10.99 -24.29
C SER A 357 -8.12 10.25 -24.56
N GLY A 358 -7.09 10.52 -23.78
CA GLY A 358 -5.79 9.84 -23.88
C GLY A 358 -4.87 10.34 -24.99
N GLN A 359 -5.18 11.47 -25.62
CA GLN A 359 -4.27 12.17 -26.52
C GLN A 359 -3.00 12.63 -25.78
N SER A 360 -1.91 12.83 -26.53
CA SER A 360 -0.63 13.23 -25.97
C SER A 360 -0.18 14.61 -26.48
N PRO A 361 -0.06 15.60 -25.59
CA PRO A 361 0.58 16.88 -25.91
C PRO A 361 2.04 16.73 -26.34
N TRP A 362 2.73 15.73 -25.81
CA TRP A 362 4.10 15.40 -26.23
C TRP A 362 4.14 14.99 -27.68
N VAL A 363 3.24 14.07 -28.09
CA VAL A 363 3.15 13.66 -29.50
C VAL A 363 2.70 14.82 -30.39
N GLN A 364 1.84 15.70 -29.88
CA GLN A 364 1.44 16.91 -30.63
C GLN A 364 2.64 17.81 -30.97
N VAL A 365 3.61 17.91 -30.08
CA VAL A 365 4.82 18.72 -30.29
C VAL A 365 5.87 17.99 -31.13
N TYR A 366 6.07 16.69 -30.88
CA TYR A 366 7.18 15.94 -31.48
C TYR A 366 6.79 15.11 -32.73
N GLY A 367 5.49 14.88 -32.94
CA GLY A 367 4.99 14.03 -34.03
C GLY A 367 5.21 12.54 -33.85
N SER A 368 5.89 12.12 -32.78
CA SER A 368 6.24 10.73 -32.46
C SER A 368 6.65 10.56 -31.00
N ASN A 369 7.04 9.34 -30.59
CA ASN A 369 7.60 9.04 -29.26
C ASN A 369 9.09 9.45 -29.12
N ALA A 370 9.65 10.25 -30.02
CA ALA A 370 11.06 10.71 -29.94
C ALA A 370 11.38 11.50 -28.65
N PHE A 371 10.38 12.09 -28.00
CA PHE A 371 10.54 12.77 -26.71
C PHE A 371 10.94 11.80 -25.59
N VAL A 372 10.62 10.51 -25.67
CA VAL A 372 10.95 9.52 -24.63
C VAL A 372 12.47 9.36 -24.52
N GLU A 373 13.17 9.16 -25.64
CA GLU A 373 14.63 9.05 -25.64
C GLU A 373 15.31 10.32 -25.11
N LYS A 374 14.76 11.50 -25.44
CA LYS A 374 15.26 12.78 -24.93
C LYS A 374 15.04 12.88 -23.40
N ALA A 375 13.88 12.51 -22.91
CA ALA A 375 13.59 12.51 -21.47
C ALA A 375 14.59 11.61 -20.71
N PHE A 376 14.83 10.40 -21.20
CA PHE A 376 15.83 9.50 -20.62
C PHE A 376 17.25 10.04 -20.71
N THR A 377 17.61 10.69 -21.82
CA THR A 377 18.92 11.34 -21.96
C THR A 377 19.14 12.43 -20.92
N TYR A 378 18.12 13.28 -20.69
CA TYR A 378 18.19 14.32 -19.66
C TYR A 378 18.16 13.73 -18.25
N ALA A 379 17.30 12.73 -18.00
CA ALA A 379 17.26 12.06 -16.70
C ALA A 379 18.61 11.40 -16.37
N ARG A 380 19.21 10.69 -17.29
CA ARG A 380 20.55 10.07 -17.12
C ARG A 380 21.64 11.10 -16.81
N LYS A 381 21.53 12.30 -17.35
CA LYS A 381 22.47 13.39 -17.13
C LYS A 381 22.36 14.00 -15.73
N TYR A 382 21.17 14.07 -15.16
CA TYR A 382 20.89 14.84 -13.95
C TYR A 382 20.47 14.03 -12.73
N ALA A 383 20.01 12.79 -12.91
CA ALA A 383 19.68 11.91 -11.81
C ALA A 383 20.93 11.50 -11.00
N PRO A 384 20.78 11.22 -9.70
CA PRO A 384 21.85 10.54 -8.94
C PRO A 384 22.18 9.17 -9.56
N GLU A 385 23.45 8.76 -9.51
CA GLU A 385 23.87 7.42 -10.02
C GLU A 385 23.11 6.27 -9.32
N SER A 386 22.71 6.46 -8.09
CA SER A 386 21.93 5.47 -7.31
C SER A 386 20.46 5.38 -7.70
N CYS A 387 19.97 6.30 -8.53
CA CYS A 387 18.57 6.34 -8.95
C CYS A 387 18.41 5.62 -10.30
N ALA A 388 17.81 4.46 -10.30
CA ALA A 388 17.50 3.71 -11.51
C ALA A 388 16.35 4.37 -12.30
N LEU A 389 16.48 4.39 -13.64
CA LEU A 389 15.56 5.09 -14.54
C LEU A 389 14.63 4.12 -15.24
N TYR A 390 13.33 4.30 -15.05
CA TYR A 390 12.28 3.39 -15.49
C TYR A 390 11.38 4.03 -16.56
N TYR A 391 10.92 3.19 -17.46
CA TYR A 391 9.72 3.42 -18.26
C TYR A 391 8.55 2.70 -17.61
N ASN A 392 7.42 3.34 -17.39
CA ASN A 392 6.26 2.80 -16.69
C ASN A 392 5.01 2.82 -17.58
N ASP A 393 4.22 1.74 -17.60
CA ASP A 393 2.99 1.69 -18.43
C ASP A 393 1.98 0.68 -17.85
N TYR A 394 0.72 0.80 -18.26
CA TYR A 394 -0.40 -0.08 -17.92
C TYR A 394 -0.83 -0.92 -19.13
N ASN A 395 -1.70 -1.92 -18.93
CA ASN A 395 -2.10 -2.90 -19.95
C ASN A 395 -0.90 -3.56 -20.65
N GLU A 396 0.22 -3.59 -19.99
CA GLU A 396 1.52 -4.03 -20.45
C GLU A 396 1.56 -5.52 -20.80
N TYR A 397 0.55 -6.27 -20.36
CA TYR A 397 0.36 -7.70 -20.69
C TYR A 397 -0.45 -7.93 -21.98
N TRP A 398 -1.05 -6.90 -22.59
CA TRP A 398 -1.68 -7.02 -23.89
C TRP A 398 -0.63 -7.22 -24.98
N ASP A 399 -0.78 -8.24 -25.80
CA ASP A 399 0.28 -8.67 -26.75
C ASP A 399 0.85 -7.53 -27.61
N HIS A 400 -0.03 -6.73 -28.21
CA HIS A 400 0.39 -5.63 -29.09
C HIS A 400 1.10 -4.51 -28.31
N LYS A 401 0.62 -4.17 -27.11
CA LYS A 401 1.21 -3.12 -26.26
C LYS A 401 2.52 -3.59 -25.64
N ARG A 402 2.55 -4.80 -25.11
CA ARG A 402 3.77 -5.48 -24.62
C ARG A 402 4.91 -5.41 -25.64
N ASP A 403 4.61 -5.75 -26.91
CA ASP A 403 5.63 -5.84 -27.95
C ASP A 403 6.14 -4.46 -28.36
N ALA A 404 5.31 -3.42 -28.34
CA ALA A 404 5.72 -2.03 -28.55
C ALA A 404 6.57 -1.50 -27.39
N ILE A 405 6.15 -1.74 -26.14
CA ILE A 405 6.93 -1.40 -24.93
C ILE A 405 8.31 -2.08 -24.98
N TYR A 406 8.34 -3.40 -25.24
CA TYR A 406 9.57 -4.16 -25.36
C TYR A 406 10.53 -3.54 -26.36
N SER A 407 10.04 -3.21 -27.56
CA SER A 407 10.89 -2.68 -28.65
C SER A 407 11.49 -1.32 -28.29
N MET A 408 10.69 -0.42 -27.71
CA MET A 408 11.13 0.90 -27.25
C MET A 408 12.14 0.78 -26.10
N CYS A 409 11.81 0.03 -25.07
CA CYS A 409 12.66 -0.12 -23.88
C CYS A 409 13.97 -0.84 -24.21
N LYS A 410 13.96 -1.86 -25.08
CA LYS A 410 15.17 -2.52 -25.57
C LYS A 410 16.13 -1.53 -26.24
N SER A 411 15.61 -0.65 -27.11
CA SER A 411 16.42 0.40 -27.74
C SER A 411 17.03 1.38 -26.74
N LEU A 412 16.27 1.78 -25.71
CA LEU A 412 16.77 2.66 -24.64
C LEU A 412 17.83 1.96 -23.77
N TYR A 413 17.62 0.70 -23.43
CA TYR A 413 18.56 -0.11 -22.66
C TYR A 413 19.89 -0.30 -23.41
N GLU A 414 19.85 -0.64 -24.69
CA GLU A 414 21.04 -0.79 -25.55
C GLU A 414 21.87 0.51 -25.67
N LYS A 415 21.23 1.67 -25.45
CA LYS A 415 21.88 3.00 -25.39
C LYS A 415 22.39 3.37 -23.99
N GLY A 416 22.16 2.54 -22.98
CA GLY A 416 22.52 2.82 -21.59
C GLY A 416 21.65 3.91 -20.93
N LEU A 417 20.47 4.18 -21.48
CA LEU A 417 19.58 5.23 -21.00
C LEU A 417 18.55 4.73 -19.98
N LEU A 418 18.10 3.48 -20.11
CA LEU A 418 17.07 2.86 -19.28
C LEU A 418 17.70 1.78 -18.40
N ASP A 419 17.29 1.71 -17.14
CA ASP A 419 17.68 0.67 -16.18
C ASP A 419 16.59 -0.37 -15.99
N GLY A 420 15.30 0.01 -16.15
CA GLY A 420 14.22 -0.94 -15.93
C GLY A 420 12.87 -0.55 -16.55
N ILE A 421 11.93 -1.48 -16.44
CA ILE A 421 10.55 -1.33 -16.91
C ILE A 421 9.62 -1.46 -15.71
N GLY A 422 8.70 -0.51 -15.56
CA GLY A 422 7.58 -0.55 -14.62
C GLY A 422 6.34 -1.15 -15.28
N MET A 423 5.79 -2.19 -14.66
CA MET A 423 4.47 -2.73 -14.95
C MET A 423 3.49 -2.16 -13.94
N GLN A 424 2.58 -1.26 -14.35
CA GLN A 424 1.60 -0.67 -13.42
C GLN A 424 0.72 -1.75 -12.80
N SER A 425 0.28 -2.70 -13.63
CA SER A 425 -0.46 -3.86 -13.13
C SER A 425 -1.82 -3.52 -12.51
N HIS A 426 -2.54 -2.55 -13.08
CA HIS A 426 -3.94 -2.32 -12.80
C HIS A 426 -4.75 -3.44 -13.46
N ILE A 427 -5.17 -4.42 -12.68
CA ILE A 427 -5.80 -5.65 -13.20
C ILE A 427 -7.06 -6.00 -12.42
N ASN A 428 -7.80 -6.98 -12.89
CA ASN A 428 -8.93 -7.56 -12.15
C ASN A 428 -8.62 -8.99 -11.68
N ALA A 429 -9.49 -9.53 -10.85
CA ALA A 429 -9.36 -10.88 -10.32
C ALA A 429 -9.76 -11.98 -11.33
N ASP A 430 -10.02 -11.64 -12.60
CA ASP A 430 -10.34 -12.60 -13.67
C ASP A 430 -9.08 -13.35 -14.12
N TYR A 431 -9.12 -14.68 -14.04
CA TYR A 431 -8.03 -15.54 -14.48
C TYR A 431 -8.09 -15.90 -15.97
N ASP A 432 -9.27 -15.82 -16.59
CA ASP A 432 -9.53 -16.32 -17.93
C ASP A 432 -9.50 -15.23 -19.02
N GLY A 433 -9.37 -13.94 -18.61
CA GLY A 433 -9.33 -12.80 -19.51
C GLY A 433 -7.91 -12.34 -19.87
N PHE A 434 -7.81 -11.16 -20.48
CA PHE A 434 -6.53 -10.49 -20.80
C PHE A 434 -5.62 -10.26 -19.60
N SER A 435 -6.20 -10.11 -18.41
CA SER A 435 -5.51 -9.98 -17.13
C SER A 435 -5.09 -11.33 -16.51
N GLY A 436 -5.20 -12.43 -17.26
CA GLY A 436 -4.77 -13.75 -16.80
C GLY A 436 -3.30 -13.79 -16.40
N VAL A 437 -2.96 -14.51 -15.32
CA VAL A 437 -1.57 -14.62 -14.83
C VAL A 437 -0.63 -15.12 -15.94
N SER A 438 -1.10 -15.98 -16.83
CA SER A 438 -0.33 -16.50 -17.97
C SER A 438 0.11 -15.39 -18.94
N ALA A 439 -0.78 -14.47 -19.33
CA ALA A 439 -0.44 -13.32 -20.17
C ALA A 439 0.49 -12.37 -19.42
N TYR A 440 0.20 -12.10 -18.17
CA TYR A 440 0.99 -11.25 -17.28
C TYR A 440 2.43 -11.77 -17.12
N THR A 441 2.59 -13.05 -16.78
CA THR A 441 3.93 -13.65 -16.61
C THR A 441 4.68 -13.74 -17.92
N THR A 442 4.00 -13.87 -19.06
CA THR A 442 4.61 -13.81 -20.38
C THR A 442 5.19 -12.42 -20.66
N ALA A 443 4.47 -11.35 -20.33
CA ALA A 443 4.94 -9.97 -20.46
C ALA A 443 6.14 -9.72 -19.53
N MET A 444 6.04 -10.08 -18.26
CA MET A 444 7.12 -9.96 -17.28
C MET A 444 8.41 -10.63 -17.78
N LYS A 445 8.35 -11.88 -18.21
CA LYS A 445 9.50 -12.61 -18.73
C LYS A 445 10.06 -11.99 -19.99
N LYS A 446 9.22 -11.46 -20.88
CA LYS A 446 9.64 -10.79 -22.10
C LYS A 446 10.42 -9.52 -21.79
N PHE A 447 9.94 -8.68 -20.87
CA PHE A 447 10.65 -7.46 -20.46
C PHE A 447 11.98 -7.78 -19.79
N LEU A 448 12.00 -8.72 -18.86
CA LEU A 448 13.21 -9.17 -18.19
C LEU A 448 14.24 -9.80 -19.17
N SER A 449 13.79 -10.34 -20.31
CA SER A 449 14.71 -10.90 -21.32
C SER A 449 15.59 -9.86 -22.04
N ILE A 450 15.28 -8.56 -21.87
CA ILE A 450 16.13 -7.45 -22.33
C ILE A 450 17.44 -7.43 -21.52
N GLY A 451 17.41 -7.86 -20.26
CA GLY A 451 18.51 -7.77 -19.31
C GLY A 451 18.38 -6.58 -18.35
N CYS A 452 17.37 -5.72 -18.53
CA CYS A 452 17.04 -4.63 -17.61
C CYS A 452 16.19 -5.13 -16.43
N ASP A 453 16.13 -4.34 -15.36
CA ASP A 453 15.29 -4.63 -14.21
C ASP A 453 13.79 -4.43 -14.51
N LEU A 454 12.97 -4.99 -13.65
CA LEU A 454 11.53 -4.82 -13.69
C LEU A 454 11.00 -4.46 -12.30
N GLN A 455 10.05 -3.55 -12.25
CA GLN A 455 9.26 -3.29 -11.06
C GLN A 455 7.77 -3.46 -11.38
N ILE A 456 7.03 -4.09 -10.49
CA ILE A 456 5.58 -4.05 -10.47
C ILE A 456 5.24 -2.81 -9.65
N THR A 457 4.71 -1.77 -10.29
CA THR A 457 4.76 -0.42 -9.76
C THR A 457 3.49 0.07 -9.11
N GLU A 458 2.33 -0.43 -9.56
CA GLU A 458 1.03 0.12 -9.18
C GLU A 458 -0.02 -1.00 -9.01
N LEU A 459 0.42 -2.14 -8.43
CA LEU A 459 -0.42 -3.32 -8.36
C LEU A 459 -1.68 -3.06 -7.55
N ASP A 460 -2.80 -3.11 -8.22
CA ASP A 460 -4.12 -3.24 -7.65
C ASP A 460 -4.95 -4.28 -8.41
N ILE A 461 -5.84 -4.96 -7.69
CA ILE A 461 -6.64 -6.06 -8.26
C ILE A 461 -8.10 -5.82 -7.90
N THR A 462 -8.86 -5.30 -8.85
CA THR A 462 -10.28 -5.01 -8.65
C THR A 462 -11.13 -6.27 -8.60
N MET A 463 -12.16 -6.26 -7.76
CA MET A 463 -13.19 -7.30 -7.68
C MET A 463 -14.43 -6.98 -8.54
N GLU A 464 -14.39 -5.92 -9.34
CA GLU A 464 -15.48 -5.48 -10.23
C GLU A 464 -16.86 -5.46 -9.53
N ASN A 465 -16.98 -4.68 -8.44
CA ASN A 465 -18.21 -4.56 -7.65
C ASN A 465 -18.75 -5.89 -7.09
N GLY A 466 -17.86 -6.78 -6.68
CA GLY A 466 -18.22 -8.07 -6.08
C GLY A 466 -18.51 -9.18 -7.07
N LYS A 467 -18.17 -9.00 -8.34
CA LYS A 467 -18.19 -10.07 -9.35
C LYS A 467 -17.21 -11.20 -8.99
N TYR A 468 -16.10 -10.86 -8.37
CA TYR A 468 -15.06 -11.79 -7.92
C TYR A 468 -15.01 -11.86 -6.41
N THR A 469 -14.54 -12.98 -5.88
CA THR A 469 -14.40 -13.21 -4.44
C THR A 469 -13.05 -12.69 -3.91
N LEU A 470 -12.96 -12.42 -2.61
CA LEU A 470 -11.69 -12.10 -1.93
C LEU A 470 -10.63 -13.19 -2.13
N GLN A 471 -11.04 -14.47 -2.16
CA GLN A 471 -10.12 -15.56 -2.41
C GLN A 471 -9.52 -15.50 -3.81
N GLN A 472 -10.31 -15.19 -4.84
CA GLN A 472 -9.81 -15.02 -6.21
C GLN A 472 -8.82 -13.83 -6.29
N GLN A 473 -9.10 -12.73 -5.58
CA GLN A 473 -8.19 -11.61 -5.48
C GLN A 473 -6.87 -12.02 -4.79
N ALA A 474 -6.96 -12.69 -3.64
CA ALA A 474 -5.80 -13.16 -2.89
C ALA A 474 -4.94 -14.14 -3.71
N ASP A 475 -5.57 -15.08 -4.43
CA ASP A 475 -4.88 -16.04 -5.30
C ASP A 475 -4.15 -15.32 -6.44
N LYS A 476 -4.72 -14.23 -6.98
CA LYS A 476 -4.09 -13.42 -8.03
C LYS A 476 -2.86 -12.68 -7.47
N TYR A 477 -2.95 -12.03 -6.32
CA TYR A 477 -1.79 -11.44 -5.64
C TYR A 477 -0.70 -12.49 -5.42
N LYS A 478 -1.06 -13.63 -4.83
CA LYS A 478 -0.14 -14.75 -4.59
C LYS A 478 0.58 -15.18 -5.86
N ALA A 479 -0.16 -15.38 -6.95
CA ALA A 479 0.42 -15.85 -8.20
C ALA A 479 1.42 -14.84 -8.79
N ILE A 480 1.17 -13.53 -8.67
CA ILE A 480 2.07 -12.47 -9.15
C ILE A 480 3.35 -12.41 -8.32
N PHE A 481 3.22 -12.38 -7.00
CA PHE A 481 4.39 -12.40 -6.11
C PHE A 481 5.23 -13.67 -6.30
N GLN A 482 4.57 -14.84 -6.43
CA GLN A 482 5.25 -16.09 -6.71
C GLN A 482 6.01 -16.06 -8.03
N ALA A 483 5.43 -15.52 -9.09
CA ALA A 483 6.08 -15.39 -10.39
C ALA A 483 7.34 -14.51 -10.31
N ALA A 484 7.30 -13.41 -9.55
CA ALA A 484 8.43 -12.52 -9.32
C ALA A 484 9.55 -13.24 -8.53
N MET A 485 9.19 -13.96 -7.46
CA MET A 485 10.17 -14.76 -6.69
C MET A 485 10.81 -15.88 -7.53
N ASP A 486 9.99 -16.61 -8.29
CA ASP A 486 10.47 -17.73 -9.12
C ASP A 486 11.46 -17.24 -10.19
N TRP A 487 11.19 -16.08 -10.77
CA TRP A 487 12.16 -15.46 -11.68
C TRP A 487 13.47 -15.12 -10.97
N ASN A 488 13.40 -14.45 -9.82
CA ASN A 488 14.61 -14.03 -9.09
C ASN A 488 15.43 -15.22 -8.57
N LYS A 489 14.78 -16.36 -8.26
CA LYS A 489 15.46 -17.61 -7.90
C LYS A 489 16.21 -18.24 -9.09
N ASN A 490 15.62 -18.19 -10.28
CA ASN A 490 16.14 -18.87 -11.46
C ASN A 490 16.01 -17.97 -12.71
N PRO A 491 16.74 -16.84 -12.76
CA PRO A 491 16.63 -15.91 -13.86
C PRO A 491 17.28 -16.46 -15.13
N SER A 492 16.65 -16.20 -16.27
CA SER A 492 17.23 -16.55 -17.59
C SER A 492 17.93 -15.38 -18.28
N SER A 493 18.05 -14.24 -17.59
CA SER A 493 18.77 -13.03 -18.01
C SER A 493 19.35 -12.31 -16.80
N ASP A 494 20.05 -11.19 -17.01
CA ASP A 494 20.59 -10.34 -15.94
C ASP A 494 19.52 -9.51 -15.23
N GLY A 495 18.36 -9.28 -15.86
CA GLY A 495 17.25 -8.53 -15.27
C GLY A 495 16.66 -9.19 -14.03
N ARG A 496 16.26 -8.38 -13.07
CA ARG A 496 15.64 -8.80 -11.81
C ARG A 496 14.33 -8.06 -11.56
N VAL A 497 13.39 -8.71 -10.87
CA VAL A 497 12.27 -8.00 -10.25
C VAL A 497 12.81 -7.35 -8.98
N THR A 498 12.85 -6.02 -8.94
CA THR A 498 13.49 -5.27 -7.84
C THR A 498 12.50 -4.65 -6.86
N ALA A 499 11.23 -4.51 -7.26
CA ALA A 499 10.16 -4.05 -6.37
C ALA A 499 8.79 -4.57 -6.81
N VAL A 500 7.90 -4.71 -5.83
CA VAL A 500 6.44 -4.89 -6.00
C VAL A 500 5.75 -3.85 -5.13
N CYS A 501 5.10 -2.88 -5.77
CA CYS A 501 4.41 -1.78 -5.11
C CYS A 501 2.90 -1.94 -5.24
N ILE A 502 2.19 -1.85 -4.13
CA ILE A 502 0.73 -1.87 -4.07
C ILE A 502 0.21 -0.45 -4.25
N TRP A 503 -0.83 -0.26 -5.08
CA TRP A 503 -1.35 1.07 -5.39
C TRP A 503 -2.55 1.45 -4.52
N GLY A 504 -2.29 1.56 -3.21
CA GLY A 504 -3.27 1.99 -2.22
C GLY A 504 -3.00 1.39 -0.84
N PRO A 505 -3.04 2.19 0.23
CA PRO A 505 -2.82 1.69 1.59
C PRO A 505 -3.99 0.84 2.10
N ASN A 506 -5.19 1.05 1.58
CA ASN A 506 -6.41 0.27 1.84
C ASN A 506 -7.50 0.66 0.83
N ASP A 507 -8.63 -0.07 0.82
CA ASP A 507 -9.72 0.14 -0.13
C ASP A 507 -10.39 1.53 0.01
N ALA A 508 -10.42 2.12 1.19
CA ALA A 508 -10.95 3.46 1.39
C ALA A 508 -10.05 4.57 0.79
N ASN A 509 -8.77 4.28 0.59
CA ASN A 509 -7.75 5.20 0.09
C ASN A 509 -7.07 4.65 -1.16
N THR A 510 -7.87 4.24 -2.13
CA THR A 510 -7.45 3.82 -3.48
C THR A 510 -8.32 4.51 -4.53
N TRP A 511 -7.80 4.69 -5.73
CA TRP A 511 -8.53 5.31 -6.83
C TRP A 511 -9.67 4.41 -7.36
N ILE A 512 -9.57 3.07 -7.19
CA ILE A 512 -10.57 2.08 -7.62
C ILE A 512 -11.65 1.79 -6.57
N LYS A 513 -11.76 2.60 -5.53
CA LYS A 513 -12.70 2.39 -4.40
C LYS A 513 -14.17 2.19 -4.78
N THR A 514 -14.59 2.74 -5.93
CA THR A 514 -15.97 2.58 -6.44
C THR A 514 -16.20 1.23 -7.10
N GLU A 515 -15.15 0.47 -7.41
CA GLU A 515 -15.19 -0.83 -8.07
C GLU A 515 -14.99 -2.00 -7.10
N ASN A 516 -14.69 -1.67 -5.83
CA ASN A 516 -14.47 -2.65 -4.76
C ASN A 516 -15.53 -2.46 -3.67
N THR A 517 -16.47 -3.37 -3.58
CA THR A 517 -17.38 -3.47 -2.44
C THR A 517 -17.50 -4.93 -2.01
N PRO A 518 -17.38 -5.23 -0.72
CA PRO A 518 -17.11 -4.35 0.41
C PRO A 518 -15.64 -3.94 0.52
N LEU A 519 -15.41 -2.71 1.00
CA LEU A 519 -14.09 -2.13 1.27
C LEU A 519 -13.37 -2.94 2.36
N ARG A 520 -12.20 -3.51 2.06
CA ARG A 520 -11.38 -4.22 3.05
C ARG A 520 -9.90 -3.86 2.93
N THR A 521 -9.27 -3.69 4.06
CA THR A 521 -7.81 -3.58 4.18
C THR A 521 -7.11 -4.81 3.61
N ILE A 522 -5.93 -4.66 3.04
CA ILE A 522 -5.09 -5.72 2.46
C ILE A 522 -4.35 -6.52 3.56
N PRO A 523 -4.99 -7.32 4.42
CA PRO A 523 -4.30 -8.17 5.38
C PRO A 523 -4.13 -9.61 4.90
N ILE A 524 -4.75 -9.99 3.76
CA ILE A 524 -4.76 -11.39 3.31
C ILE A 524 -3.42 -11.83 2.73
N ILE A 525 -2.59 -10.87 2.27
CA ILE A 525 -1.29 -11.21 1.68
C ILE A 525 -0.32 -11.77 2.74
N SER A 526 -0.39 -11.34 4.01
CA SER A 526 0.59 -11.71 5.03
C SER A 526 0.38 -13.08 5.69
N ARG A 527 -0.79 -13.70 5.60
CA ARG A 527 -1.11 -14.91 6.39
C ARG A 527 -1.37 -16.20 5.60
N SER A 528 -1.59 -16.16 4.30
CA SER A 528 -1.70 -17.37 3.47
C SER A 528 -0.36 -17.94 2.97
N TRP A 529 0.76 -17.34 3.40
CA TRP A 529 2.10 -17.71 2.96
C TRP A 529 2.79 -18.61 3.98
N HIS A 530 2.29 -19.83 4.19
CA HIS A 530 3.16 -20.92 4.61
C HIS A 530 3.90 -21.40 3.36
N ILE A 531 5.10 -20.87 3.13
CA ILE A 531 6.02 -21.44 2.17
C ILE A 531 6.56 -22.71 2.82
N PRO A 532 6.35 -23.91 2.25
CA PRO A 532 7.11 -25.07 2.70
C PRO A 532 8.59 -24.81 2.40
N HIS A 533 9.43 -24.88 3.42
CA HIS A 533 10.89 -24.79 3.32
C HIS A 533 11.45 -25.92 2.45
#